data_3f354086a012beac609ce2ce8ee1c380
#
_entry.id   3f354086a012beac609ce2ce8ee1c380
#
_cell.length_a   1.000
_cell.length_b   1.000
_cell.length_c   1.000
_cell.angle_alpha   90.00
_cell.angle_beta   90.00
_cell.angle_gamma   90.00
#
_symmetry.space_group_name_H-M   'P 1'
#
loop_
_entity.id
_entity.type
_entity.pdbx_description
1 polymer ?
#
loop_
_entity_poly.entity_id
_entity_poly.type
_entity_poly.pdbx_seq_one_letter_code
_entity_poly.pdbx_strand_id
1 'polypeptide(L)'
;MRIKIENLGVIKQAVFSLGDLTIICGKNNTGKTYAMHAVYGFFDYLRRSPVFPVDELFINRLYENGTAALPLEPYVRDISKHLDRAAKSYSKLLFHVFAGSERQFEGAMISIVPGSLGEIALSDVDITIGSAEKGIFKVTSTNGKNALNISLLVNKSKSDSPPVQVARDVISDGVSRAVLGNIVPRLFLSSAERTGAAIFQKELDFTRNRIIELIGDKSEKLHPLQLLNSFIGEYPIAVRRNVDFIRELPNIVKHESVLLKKHPELSASLADIIGGEFRVSKGGEVRFTPSCNRRVKLELVESSSS
;
A
#
# COMPACT_ATOMS: atom_id res chain seq x y z
N MET A 1 7.84 -17.50 1.90
CA MET A 1 6.50 -17.45 1.26
C MET A 1 6.65 -17.68 -0.23
N ARG A 2 5.77 -18.47 -0.87
CA ARG A 2 5.78 -18.72 -2.32
C ARG A 2 4.54 -18.13 -2.97
N ILE A 3 4.74 -17.44 -4.09
CA ILE A 3 3.67 -16.81 -4.89
C ILE A 3 3.47 -17.61 -6.17
N LYS A 4 2.21 -17.79 -6.55
CA LYS A 4 1.80 -18.35 -7.83
C LYS A 4 1.04 -17.28 -8.62
N ILE A 5 1.38 -17.11 -9.88
CA ILE A 5 0.71 -16.22 -10.84
C ILE A 5 0.28 -17.06 -12.03
N GLU A 6 -0.94 -16.87 -12.52
CA GLU A 6 -1.52 -17.56 -13.66
C GLU A 6 -2.20 -16.56 -14.58
N ASN A 7 -2.06 -16.76 -15.90
CA ASN A 7 -2.71 -16.02 -16.98
C ASN A 7 -2.60 -14.49 -16.88
N LEU A 8 -1.45 -13.98 -16.42
CA LEU A 8 -1.23 -12.55 -16.28
C LEU A 8 -0.39 -12.00 -17.45
N GLY A 9 -1.03 -11.34 -18.39
CA GLY A 9 -0.38 -10.82 -19.60
C GLY A 9 0.28 -11.97 -20.40
N VAL A 10 1.61 -11.89 -20.55
CA VAL A 10 2.38 -12.94 -21.25
C VAL A 10 2.74 -14.12 -20.36
N ILE A 11 2.46 -14.03 -19.06
CA ILE A 11 2.75 -15.11 -18.09
C ILE A 11 1.61 -16.11 -18.09
N LYS A 12 1.85 -17.31 -18.62
CA LYS A 12 0.89 -18.42 -18.51
C LYS A 12 0.84 -18.95 -17.08
N GLN A 13 2.01 -19.25 -16.51
CA GLN A 13 2.16 -19.69 -15.13
C GLN A 13 3.56 -19.35 -14.63
N ALA A 14 3.66 -18.84 -13.41
CA ALA A 14 4.89 -18.64 -12.69
C ALA A 14 4.71 -19.00 -11.21
N VAL A 15 5.71 -19.64 -10.62
CA VAL A 15 5.78 -19.90 -9.18
C VAL A 15 7.19 -19.53 -8.72
N PHE A 16 7.29 -18.68 -7.72
CA PHE A 16 8.57 -18.27 -7.17
C PHE A 16 8.48 -17.98 -5.67
N SER A 17 9.61 -18.07 -4.99
CA SER A 17 9.73 -17.78 -3.58
C SER A 17 10.14 -16.32 -3.38
N LEU A 18 9.50 -15.65 -2.42
CA LEU A 18 9.96 -14.37 -1.89
C LEU A 18 10.87 -14.64 -0.69
N GLY A 19 12.09 -14.16 -0.76
CA GLY A 19 13.10 -14.15 0.30
C GLY A 19 13.47 -12.71 0.66
N ASP A 20 14.54 -12.54 1.44
CA ASP A 20 15.07 -11.22 1.81
C ASP A 20 15.50 -10.41 0.59
N LEU A 21 16.04 -11.11 -0.41
CA LEU A 21 16.29 -10.58 -1.74
C LEU A 21 15.73 -11.54 -2.78
N THR A 22 14.90 -11.03 -3.69
CA THR A 22 14.37 -11.78 -4.83
C THR A 22 14.64 -11.04 -6.12
N ILE A 23 15.35 -11.68 -7.05
CA ILE A 23 15.71 -11.09 -8.35
C ILE A 23 14.97 -11.85 -9.44
N ILE A 24 14.20 -11.13 -10.27
CA ILE A 24 13.48 -11.67 -11.42
C ILE A 24 14.21 -11.22 -12.69
N CYS A 25 14.87 -12.17 -13.36
CA CYS A 25 15.63 -11.94 -14.59
C CYS A 25 14.92 -12.54 -15.81
N GLY A 26 15.28 -12.07 -16.98
CA GLY A 26 14.80 -12.59 -18.27
C GLY A 26 14.84 -11.56 -19.37
N LYS A 27 14.56 -12.01 -20.60
CA LYS A 27 14.50 -11.14 -21.81
C LYS A 27 13.43 -10.05 -21.65
N ASN A 28 13.50 -9.03 -22.48
CA ASN A 28 12.45 -8.00 -22.51
C ASN A 28 11.12 -8.61 -22.93
N ASN A 29 10.04 -8.02 -22.44
CA ASN A 29 8.65 -8.43 -22.73
C ASN A 29 8.28 -9.86 -22.26
N THR A 30 8.94 -10.39 -21.21
CA THR A 30 8.62 -11.72 -20.63
C THR A 30 7.72 -11.64 -19.40
N GLY A 31 7.18 -10.47 -19.06
CA GLY A 31 6.23 -10.30 -17.96
C GLY A 31 6.86 -10.00 -16.59
N LYS A 32 8.19 -9.76 -16.49
CA LYS A 32 8.85 -9.44 -15.21
C LYS A 32 8.16 -8.32 -14.44
N THR A 33 7.89 -7.21 -15.09
CA THR A 33 7.20 -6.04 -14.50
C THR A 33 5.77 -6.38 -14.09
N TYR A 34 5.05 -7.17 -14.90
CA TYR A 34 3.71 -7.65 -14.55
C TYR A 34 3.74 -8.46 -13.24
N ALA A 35 4.68 -9.41 -13.13
CA ALA A 35 4.82 -10.22 -11.92
C ALA A 35 5.09 -9.34 -10.69
N MET A 36 6.06 -8.41 -10.78
CA MET A 36 6.41 -7.52 -9.66
C MET A 36 5.25 -6.60 -9.25
N HIS A 37 4.58 -5.97 -10.21
CA HIS A 37 3.46 -5.07 -9.90
C HIS A 37 2.25 -5.82 -9.35
N ALA A 38 1.97 -7.04 -9.84
CA ALA A 38 0.91 -7.87 -9.29
C ALA A 38 1.19 -8.28 -7.84
N VAL A 39 2.43 -8.69 -7.53
CA VAL A 39 2.83 -9.03 -6.15
C VAL A 39 2.76 -7.81 -5.24
N TYR A 40 3.31 -6.67 -5.68
CA TYR A 40 3.23 -5.43 -4.93
C TYR A 40 1.77 -5.05 -4.64
N GLY A 41 0.92 -5.05 -5.68
CA GLY A 41 -0.49 -4.70 -5.54
C GLY A 41 -1.24 -5.69 -4.64
N PHE A 42 -0.90 -6.97 -4.66
CA PHE A 42 -1.49 -7.96 -3.77
C PHE A 42 -1.17 -7.68 -2.29
N PHE A 43 0.09 -7.39 -1.98
CA PHE A 43 0.45 -7.04 -0.62
C PHE A 43 -0.13 -5.70 -0.17
N ASP A 44 -0.21 -4.71 -1.07
CA ASP A 44 -0.89 -3.45 -0.79
C ASP A 44 -2.39 -3.67 -0.51
N TYR A 45 -3.03 -4.57 -1.27
CA TYR A 45 -4.40 -4.98 -1.04
C TYR A 45 -4.58 -5.65 0.34
N LEU A 46 -3.72 -6.60 0.70
CA LEU A 46 -3.77 -7.27 2.02
C LEU A 46 -3.63 -6.29 3.19
N ARG A 47 -2.89 -5.19 3.00
CA ARG A 47 -2.69 -4.16 4.03
C ARG A 47 -3.84 -3.17 4.15
N ARG A 48 -4.62 -2.97 3.08
CA ARG A 48 -5.63 -1.91 3.01
C ARG A 48 -7.06 -2.41 3.05
N SER A 49 -7.25 -3.69 2.77
CA SER A 49 -8.59 -4.28 2.67
C SER A 49 -8.93 -5.07 3.93
N PRO A 50 -10.21 -5.13 4.33
CA PRO A 50 -10.68 -5.94 5.44
C PRO A 50 -10.64 -7.43 5.06
N VAL A 51 -9.46 -8.06 5.17
CA VAL A 51 -9.23 -9.46 4.79
C VAL A 51 -9.89 -10.44 5.74
N PHE A 52 -9.95 -10.08 7.03
CA PHE A 52 -10.47 -10.95 8.07
C PHE A 52 -11.90 -10.58 8.42
N PRO A 53 -12.87 -11.51 8.30
CA PRO A 53 -14.24 -11.25 8.69
C PRO A 53 -14.36 -11.10 10.22
N VAL A 54 -15.21 -10.19 10.65
CA VAL A 54 -15.54 -9.98 12.05
C VAL A 54 -17.00 -10.35 12.27
N ASP A 55 -17.27 -11.21 13.27
CA ASP A 55 -18.61 -11.68 13.59
C ASP A 55 -19.46 -10.51 14.12
N GLU A 56 -20.69 -10.42 13.66
CA GLU A 56 -21.65 -9.42 14.09
C GLU A 56 -22.00 -9.56 15.57
N LEU A 57 -22.07 -10.79 16.10
CA LEU A 57 -22.28 -11.05 17.52
C LEU A 57 -21.15 -10.48 18.37
N PHE A 58 -19.93 -10.48 17.87
CA PHE A 58 -18.80 -9.84 18.55
C PHE A 58 -18.96 -8.33 18.59
N ILE A 59 -19.39 -7.71 17.50
CA ILE A 59 -19.60 -6.26 17.42
C ILE A 59 -20.74 -5.83 18.36
N ASN A 60 -21.84 -6.60 18.43
CA ASN A 60 -22.95 -6.31 19.33
C ASN A 60 -22.49 -6.35 20.80
N ARG A 61 -21.72 -7.37 21.19
CA ARG A 61 -21.13 -7.45 22.55
C ARG A 61 -20.19 -6.30 22.86
N LEU A 62 -19.42 -5.84 21.87
CA LEU A 62 -18.56 -4.67 22.03
C LEU A 62 -19.38 -3.41 22.32
N TYR A 63 -20.49 -3.21 21.61
CA TYR A 63 -21.38 -2.05 21.84
C TYR A 63 -22.10 -2.12 23.19
N GLU A 64 -22.52 -3.30 23.61
CA GLU A 64 -23.18 -3.49 24.92
C GLU A 64 -22.23 -3.22 26.07
N ASN A 65 -21.00 -3.75 25.99
CA ASN A 65 -20.06 -3.72 27.11
C ASN A 65 -19.05 -2.55 27.05
N GLY A 66 -18.90 -1.92 25.88
CA GLY A 66 -17.90 -0.88 25.61
C GLY A 66 -16.48 -1.42 25.40
N THR A 67 -16.23 -2.69 25.77
CA THR A 67 -14.95 -3.39 25.59
C THR A 67 -15.18 -4.86 25.26
N ALA A 68 -14.32 -5.44 24.41
CA ALA A 68 -14.33 -6.86 24.11
C ALA A 68 -12.94 -7.37 23.75
N ALA A 69 -12.62 -8.61 24.09
CA ALA A 69 -11.40 -9.30 23.69
C ALA A 69 -11.72 -10.25 22.53
N LEU A 70 -10.96 -10.10 21.41
CA LEU A 70 -11.08 -10.92 20.21
C LEU A 70 -9.92 -11.92 20.13
N PRO A 71 -10.16 -13.23 20.28
CA PRO A 71 -9.11 -14.23 20.11
C PRO A 71 -8.56 -14.24 18.69
N LEU A 72 -7.24 -14.33 18.52
CA LEU A 72 -6.56 -14.36 17.22
C LEU A 72 -6.32 -15.78 16.69
N GLU A 73 -6.37 -16.79 17.55
CA GLU A 73 -6.11 -18.18 17.17
C GLU A 73 -6.97 -18.68 16.00
N PRO A 74 -8.29 -18.41 15.91
CA PRO A 74 -9.10 -18.83 14.76
C PRO A 74 -8.62 -18.24 13.44
N TYR A 75 -8.17 -16.98 13.45
CA TYR A 75 -7.65 -16.29 12.26
C TYR A 75 -6.31 -16.84 11.81
N VAL A 76 -5.43 -17.19 12.75
CA VAL A 76 -4.15 -17.84 12.44
C VAL A 76 -4.36 -19.24 11.88
N ARG A 77 -5.23 -20.05 12.50
CA ARG A 77 -5.55 -21.40 12.07
C ARG A 77 -6.15 -21.43 10.66
N ASP A 78 -7.05 -20.50 10.36
CA ASP A 78 -7.74 -20.43 9.06
C ASP A 78 -7.10 -19.45 8.06
N ILE A 79 -5.86 -19.01 8.31
CA ILE A 79 -5.18 -17.99 7.51
C ILE A 79 -5.14 -18.30 6.01
N SER A 80 -4.88 -19.55 5.64
CA SER A 80 -4.85 -19.96 4.24
C SER A 80 -6.17 -19.68 3.55
N LYS A 81 -7.31 -19.95 4.20
CA LYS A 81 -8.64 -19.68 3.67
C LYS A 81 -8.88 -18.16 3.49
N HIS A 82 -8.42 -17.36 4.44
CA HIS A 82 -8.54 -15.90 4.36
C HIS A 82 -7.70 -15.32 3.22
N LEU A 83 -6.46 -15.79 3.09
CA LEU A 83 -5.56 -15.36 2.02
C LEU A 83 -6.03 -15.82 0.64
N ASP A 84 -6.58 -17.04 0.51
CA ASP A 84 -7.17 -17.52 -0.74
C ASP A 84 -8.38 -16.68 -1.17
N ARG A 85 -9.23 -16.30 -0.20
CA ARG A 85 -10.35 -15.40 -0.47
C ARG A 85 -9.87 -14.01 -0.90
N ALA A 86 -8.89 -13.47 -0.20
CA ALA A 86 -8.29 -12.19 -0.53
C ALA A 86 -7.63 -12.21 -1.91
N ALA A 87 -6.91 -13.28 -2.25
CA ALA A 87 -6.29 -13.49 -3.55
C ALA A 87 -7.32 -13.53 -4.69
N LYS A 88 -8.43 -14.25 -4.51
CA LYS A 88 -9.54 -14.27 -5.48
C LYS A 88 -10.20 -12.90 -5.67
N SER A 89 -10.39 -12.15 -4.57
CA SER A 89 -10.95 -10.80 -4.62
C SER A 89 -9.99 -9.83 -5.30
N TYR A 90 -8.70 -9.88 -4.97
CA TYR A 90 -7.67 -9.05 -5.58
C TYR A 90 -7.49 -9.37 -7.08
N SER A 91 -7.54 -10.65 -7.47
CA SER A 91 -7.38 -11.04 -8.87
C SER A 91 -8.42 -10.38 -9.78
N LYS A 92 -9.63 -10.13 -9.28
CA LYS A 92 -10.66 -9.37 -9.99
C LYS A 92 -10.35 -7.88 -10.14
N LEU A 93 -9.38 -7.36 -9.40
CA LEU A 93 -8.95 -5.96 -9.42
C LEU A 93 -7.66 -5.73 -10.22
N LEU A 94 -7.09 -6.77 -10.84
CA LEU A 94 -5.84 -6.66 -11.59
C LEU A 94 -5.92 -5.63 -12.72
N PHE A 95 -7.06 -5.48 -13.36
CA PHE A 95 -7.23 -4.47 -14.40
C PHE A 95 -7.04 -3.02 -13.87
N HIS A 96 -7.42 -2.73 -12.62
CA HIS A 96 -7.12 -1.44 -11.98
C HIS A 96 -5.63 -1.29 -11.64
N VAL A 97 -4.95 -2.39 -11.32
CA VAL A 97 -3.50 -2.37 -11.01
C VAL A 97 -2.69 -1.93 -12.23
N PHE A 98 -3.11 -2.36 -13.41
CA PHE A 98 -2.42 -2.12 -14.67
C PHE A 98 -3.07 -1.03 -15.53
N ALA A 99 -4.15 -0.41 -15.07
CA ALA A 99 -4.97 0.55 -15.82
C ALA A 99 -5.40 -0.01 -17.20
N GLY A 100 -5.77 -1.29 -17.23
CA GLY A 100 -6.24 -1.98 -18.42
C GLY A 100 -7.76 -2.24 -18.40
N SER A 101 -8.25 -2.94 -19.40
CA SER A 101 -9.65 -3.38 -19.42
C SER A 101 -9.85 -4.71 -18.66
N GLU A 102 -11.01 -4.95 -18.08
CA GLU A 102 -11.34 -6.21 -17.41
C GLU A 102 -11.06 -7.42 -18.31
N ARG A 103 -11.41 -7.34 -19.59
CA ARG A 103 -11.20 -8.39 -20.58
C ARG A 103 -9.73 -8.81 -20.73
N GLN A 104 -8.79 -7.87 -20.58
CA GLN A 104 -7.35 -8.16 -20.69
C GLN A 104 -6.82 -8.99 -19.52
N PHE A 105 -7.50 -8.96 -18.39
CA PHE A 105 -7.10 -9.66 -17.16
C PHE A 105 -8.08 -10.76 -16.77
N GLU A 106 -8.99 -11.13 -17.67
CA GLU A 106 -9.90 -12.24 -17.47
C GLU A 106 -9.13 -13.55 -17.27
N GLY A 107 -9.43 -14.27 -16.19
CA GLY A 107 -8.71 -15.49 -15.80
C GLY A 107 -7.31 -15.27 -15.22
N ALA A 108 -6.83 -14.03 -15.11
CA ALA A 108 -5.58 -13.74 -14.41
C ALA A 108 -5.75 -13.97 -12.91
N MET A 109 -4.80 -14.66 -12.29
CA MET A 109 -4.85 -14.99 -10.87
C MET A 109 -3.49 -14.86 -10.21
N ILE A 110 -3.49 -14.35 -8.97
CA ILE A 110 -2.36 -14.41 -8.06
C ILE A 110 -2.80 -15.12 -6.78
N SER A 111 -1.94 -15.95 -6.22
CA SER A 111 -2.20 -16.65 -4.98
C SER A 111 -0.93 -16.94 -4.20
N ILE A 112 -1.07 -17.21 -2.90
CA ILE A 112 0.00 -17.75 -2.06
C ILE A 112 -0.10 -19.27 -2.10
N VAL A 113 1.02 -19.94 -2.36
CA VAL A 113 1.05 -21.41 -2.37
C VAL A 113 0.77 -21.92 -0.96
N PRO A 114 -0.22 -22.81 -0.76
CA PRO A 114 -0.54 -23.38 0.54
C PRO A 114 0.68 -23.99 1.25
N GLY A 115 0.74 -23.83 2.57
CA GLY A 115 1.86 -24.36 3.40
C GLY A 115 3.20 -23.60 3.22
N SER A 116 3.26 -22.54 2.42
CA SER A 116 4.51 -21.80 2.18
C SER A 116 4.76 -20.63 3.15
N LEU A 117 3.85 -20.36 4.07
CA LEU A 117 3.95 -19.22 5.00
C LEU A 117 4.87 -19.48 6.21
N GLY A 118 5.09 -20.75 6.57
CA GLY A 118 5.79 -21.09 7.80
C GLY A 118 4.96 -20.81 9.05
N GLU A 119 5.62 -20.73 10.20
CA GLU A 119 5.02 -20.37 11.48
C GLU A 119 4.66 -18.87 11.49
N ILE A 120 3.45 -18.56 11.99
CA ILE A 120 2.93 -17.19 12.01
C ILE A 120 3.19 -16.57 13.37
N ALA A 121 4.18 -15.69 13.41
CA ALA A 121 4.43 -14.86 14.58
C ALA A 121 3.50 -13.64 14.57
N LEU A 122 2.70 -13.47 15.62
CA LEU A 122 1.80 -12.33 15.77
C LEU A 122 2.57 -11.04 16.05
N SER A 123 2.09 -9.95 15.46
CA SER A 123 2.65 -8.60 15.66
C SER A 123 1.92 -7.86 16.79
N ASP A 124 2.62 -6.93 17.44
CA ASP A 124 1.98 -6.00 18.37
C ASP A 124 1.09 -5.01 17.63
N VAL A 125 -0.06 -4.74 18.24
CA VAL A 125 -1.04 -3.77 17.76
C VAL A 125 -1.32 -2.76 18.86
N ASP A 126 -1.21 -1.48 18.53
CA ASP A 126 -1.69 -0.35 19.32
C ASP A 126 -2.20 0.71 18.36
N ILE A 127 -3.51 0.78 18.22
CA ILE A 127 -4.19 1.66 17.27
C ILE A 127 -5.25 2.45 18.05
N THR A 128 -5.23 3.77 17.89
CA THR A 128 -6.32 4.63 18.32
C THR A 128 -6.90 5.32 17.09
N ILE A 129 -8.20 5.17 16.88
CA ILE A 129 -8.94 5.79 15.76
C ILE A 129 -9.92 6.80 16.32
N GLY A 130 -9.95 8.00 15.74
CA GLY A 130 -10.82 9.10 16.15
C GLY A 130 -10.35 10.43 15.57
N SER A 131 -10.93 11.52 16.02
CA SER A 131 -10.42 12.86 15.75
C SER A 131 -9.23 13.19 16.65
N ALA A 132 -8.50 14.28 16.35
CA ALA A 132 -7.37 14.74 17.16
C ALA A 132 -7.74 14.98 18.65
N GLU A 133 -9.00 15.29 18.91
CA GLU A 133 -9.50 15.64 20.27
C GLU A 133 -10.27 14.48 20.94
N LYS A 134 -10.83 13.53 20.16
CA LYS A 134 -11.70 12.48 20.70
C LYS A 134 -11.46 11.15 19.99
N GLY A 135 -10.83 10.19 20.69
CA GLY A 135 -10.74 8.81 20.23
C GLY A 135 -12.13 8.16 20.13
N ILE A 136 -12.32 7.30 19.14
CA ILE A 136 -13.54 6.51 18.93
C ILE A 136 -13.32 5.06 19.29
N PHE A 137 -12.21 4.48 18.78
CA PHE A 137 -11.80 3.12 19.03
C PHE A 137 -10.36 3.07 19.51
N LYS A 138 -10.08 2.13 20.43
CA LYS A 138 -8.73 1.71 20.75
C LYS A 138 -8.63 0.20 20.56
N VAL A 139 -7.63 -0.25 19.80
CA VAL A 139 -7.34 -1.68 19.56
C VAL A 139 -5.91 -1.94 19.98
N THR A 140 -5.73 -2.85 20.95
CA THR A 140 -4.40 -3.18 21.48
C THR A 140 -4.22 -4.70 21.59
N SER A 141 -2.99 -5.18 21.38
CA SER A 141 -2.64 -6.56 21.67
C SER A 141 -2.71 -6.84 23.17
N THR A 142 -3.15 -8.05 23.52
CA THR A 142 -3.03 -8.55 24.90
C THR A 142 -1.58 -8.94 25.22
N ASN A 143 -1.26 -9.04 26.52
CA ASN A 143 -0.03 -9.69 26.96
C ASN A 143 -0.01 -11.12 26.42
N GLY A 144 1.05 -11.50 25.69
CA GLY A 144 1.12 -12.79 24.97
C GLY A 144 0.59 -12.77 23.54
N LYS A 145 -0.01 -11.66 23.08
CA LYS A 145 -0.47 -11.40 21.68
C LYS A 145 -1.53 -12.37 21.14
N ASN A 146 -2.16 -13.18 21.95
CA ASN A 146 -3.15 -14.20 21.52
C ASN A 146 -4.56 -13.62 21.31
N ALA A 147 -4.81 -12.39 21.71
CA ALA A 147 -6.07 -11.68 21.49
C ALA A 147 -5.87 -10.18 21.30
N LEU A 148 -6.86 -9.52 20.70
CA LEU A 148 -6.96 -8.05 20.62
C LEU A 148 -7.99 -7.57 21.64
N ASN A 149 -7.62 -6.59 22.46
CA ASN A 149 -8.53 -5.81 23.28
C ASN A 149 -9.06 -4.64 22.47
N ILE A 150 -10.36 -4.59 22.24
CA ILE A 150 -11.04 -3.52 21.53
C ILE A 150 -11.87 -2.74 22.55
N SER A 151 -11.69 -1.42 22.56
CA SER A 151 -12.42 -0.51 23.45
C SER A 151 -13.09 0.60 22.67
N LEU A 152 -14.35 0.87 22.98
CA LEU A 152 -15.06 2.06 22.52
C LEU A 152 -14.74 3.21 23.49
N LEU A 153 -14.21 4.30 22.95
CA LEU A 153 -13.82 5.49 23.71
C LEU A 153 -14.94 6.57 23.74
N VAL A 154 -16.10 6.27 23.16
CA VAL A 154 -17.28 7.14 23.12
C VAL A 154 -18.27 6.82 24.20
N ASN A 155 -19.00 7.83 24.71
CA ASN A 155 -20.05 7.62 25.72
C ASN A 155 -21.19 6.75 25.16
N LYS A 156 -21.80 5.93 26.03
CA LYS A 156 -22.87 4.95 25.71
C LYS A 156 -24.20 5.57 25.21
N SER A 157 -24.27 6.84 24.83
CA SER A 157 -25.47 7.39 24.22
C SER A 157 -25.67 6.79 22.83
N LYS A 158 -26.83 6.20 22.56
CA LYS A 158 -27.13 5.51 21.27
C LYS A 158 -26.95 6.40 20.03
N SER A 159 -26.98 7.74 20.20
CA SER A 159 -26.77 8.69 19.11
C SER A 159 -25.30 8.86 18.67
N ASP A 160 -24.32 8.50 19.50
CA ASP A 160 -22.90 8.75 19.26
C ASP A 160 -22.10 7.46 18.93
N SER A 161 -22.77 6.32 18.87
CA SER A 161 -22.13 5.06 18.52
C SER A 161 -21.74 5.05 17.04
N PRO A 162 -20.48 4.66 16.70
CA PRO A 162 -20.05 4.59 15.31
C PRO A 162 -20.86 3.53 14.54
N PRO A 163 -21.03 3.68 13.20
CA PRO A 163 -21.70 2.66 12.40
C PRO A 163 -21.04 1.28 12.52
N VAL A 164 -21.83 0.21 12.52
CA VAL A 164 -21.38 -1.19 12.62
C VAL A 164 -20.31 -1.50 11.58
N GLN A 165 -20.42 -0.97 10.36
CA GLN A 165 -19.43 -1.18 9.30
C GLN A 165 -18.08 -0.57 9.67
N VAL A 166 -18.05 0.62 10.27
CA VAL A 166 -16.80 1.26 10.73
C VAL A 166 -16.14 0.42 11.82
N ALA A 167 -16.91 -0.09 12.77
CA ALA A 167 -16.37 -0.99 13.80
C ALA A 167 -15.78 -2.26 13.17
N ARG A 168 -16.50 -2.86 12.22
CA ARG A 168 -16.04 -4.05 11.50
C ARG A 168 -14.71 -3.79 10.78
N ASP A 169 -14.59 -2.68 10.06
CA ASP A 169 -13.39 -2.34 9.31
C ASP A 169 -12.20 -2.07 10.24
N VAL A 170 -12.42 -1.35 11.34
CA VAL A 170 -11.38 -1.09 12.36
C VAL A 170 -10.88 -2.37 13.01
N ILE A 171 -11.78 -3.26 13.39
CA ILE A 171 -11.42 -4.54 14.02
C ILE A 171 -10.71 -5.44 13.01
N SER A 172 -11.20 -5.53 11.77
CA SER A 172 -10.55 -6.28 10.70
C SER A 172 -9.14 -5.76 10.41
N ASP A 173 -8.92 -4.44 10.40
CA ASP A 173 -7.59 -3.82 10.27
C ASP A 173 -6.69 -4.22 11.45
N GLY A 174 -7.20 -4.18 12.68
CA GLY A 174 -6.50 -4.66 13.87
C GLY A 174 -6.04 -6.12 13.73
N VAL A 175 -6.94 -7.02 13.30
CA VAL A 175 -6.62 -8.43 13.06
C VAL A 175 -5.59 -8.55 11.93
N SER A 176 -5.75 -7.80 10.84
CA SER A 176 -4.79 -7.81 9.72
C SER A 176 -3.40 -7.40 10.17
N ARG A 177 -3.28 -6.36 10.99
CA ARG A 177 -1.98 -5.93 11.54
C ARG A 177 -1.38 -6.97 12.48
N ALA A 178 -2.19 -7.58 13.34
CA ALA A 178 -1.72 -8.62 14.27
C ALA A 178 -1.22 -9.86 13.51
N VAL A 179 -2.00 -10.36 12.56
CA VAL A 179 -1.75 -11.64 11.88
C VAL A 179 -0.79 -11.50 10.70
N LEU A 180 -0.93 -10.42 9.89
CA LEU A 180 -0.14 -10.23 8.68
C LEU A 180 1.06 -9.29 8.88
N GLY A 181 1.20 -8.62 10.02
CA GLY A 181 2.22 -7.59 10.24
C GLY A 181 3.65 -8.08 10.03
N ASN A 182 3.94 -9.33 10.38
CA ASN A 182 5.24 -9.98 10.16
C ASN A 182 5.34 -10.74 8.83
N ILE A 183 4.22 -10.94 8.13
CA ILE A 183 4.15 -11.68 6.85
C ILE A 183 4.21 -10.71 5.67
N VAL A 184 3.48 -9.61 5.76
CA VAL A 184 3.38 -8.61 4.70
C VAL A 184 4.30 -7.43 5.02
N PRO A 185 5.40 -7.25 4.27
CA PRO A 185 6.38 -6.20 4.54
C PRO A 185 5.79 -4.82 4.33
N ARG A 186 6.48 -3.78 4.81
CA ARG A 186 6.22 -2.40 4.39
C ARG A 186 6.62 -2.26 2.94
N LEU A 187 5.73 -1.67 2.14
CA LEU A 187 5.87 -1.65 0.69
C LEU A 187 6.38 -0.30 0.20
N PHE A 188 7.35 -0.36 -0.67
CA PHE A 188 7.79 0.76 -1.49
C PHE A 188 7.99 0.29 -2.92
N LEU A 189 7.41 0.98 -3.91
CA LEU A 189 7.54 0.67 -5.32
C LEU A 189 8.34 1.77 -6.02
N SER A 190 9.54 1.43 -6.46
CA SER A 190 10.36 2.29 -7.32
C SER A 190 10.33 1.73 -8.74
N SER A 191 9.59 2.36 -9.62
CA SER A 191 9.47 1.94 -11.02
C SER A 191 10.29 2.83 -11.96
N ALA A 192 10.42 2.41 -13.21
CA ALA A 192 11.10 3.19 -14.24
C ALA A 192 10.35 4.51 -14.52
N GLU A 193 9.03 4.51 -14.36
CA GLU A 193 8.15 5.66 -14.60
C GLU A 193 8.32 6.80 -13.57
N ARG A 194 9.11 6.59 -12.51
CA ARG A 194 9.33 7.59 -11.46
C ARG A 194 9.88 8.91 -11.97
N THR A 195 10.72 8.87 -13.03
CA THR A 195 11.30 10.06 -13.63
C THR A 195 10.21 10.91 -14.30
N GLY A 196 9.33 10.26 -15.08
CA GLY A 196 8.18 10.94 -15.69
C GLY A 196 7.23 11.50 -14.63
N ALA A 197 6.92 10.74 -13.59
CA ALA A 197 6.08 11.21 -12.49
C ALA A 197 6.69 12.43 -11.77
N ALA A 198 8.01 12.49 -11.61
CA ALA A 198 8.69 13.63 -10.99
C ALA A 198 8.68 14.87 -11.89
N ILE A 199 8.87 14.71 -13.20
CA ILE A 199 8.87 15.82 -14.16
C ILE A 199 7.48 16.42 -14.33
N PHE A 200 6.45 15.56 -14.45
CA PHE A 200 5.08 15.97 -14.76
C PHE A 200 4.19 16.09 -13.50
N GLN A 201 4.77 16.18 -12.32
CA GLN A 201 4.01 16.27 -11.07
C GLN A 201 3.00 17.43 -11.08
N LYS A 202 3.42 18.62 -11.53
CA LYS A 202 2.58 19.82 -11.54
C LYS A 202 1.38 19.65 -12.48
N GLU A 203 1.59 19.06 -13.64
CA GLU A 203 0.54 18.80 -14.64
C GLU A 203 -0.45 17.74 -14.13
N LEU A 204 0.03 16.71 -13.45
CA LEU A 204 -0.82 15.68 -12.81
C LEU A 204 -1.67 16.28 -11.68
N ASP A 205 -1.10 17.20 -10.90
CA ASP A 205 -1.82 17.90 -9.84
C ASP A 205 -2.83 18.92 -10.41
N PHE A 206 -2.49 19.62 -11.50
CA PHE A 206 -3.41 20.53 -12.17
C PHE A 206 -4.65 19.82 -12.71
N THR A 207 -4.46 18.68 -13.36
CA THR A 207 -5.57 17.87 -13.87
C THR A 207 -6.51 17.43 -12.73
N ARG A 208 -5.95 16.97 -11.62
CA ARG A 208 -6.72 16.60 -10.42
C ARG A 208 -7.53 17.78 -9.86
N ASN A 209 -6.90 18.94 -9.71
CA ASN A 209 -7.56 20.13 -9.16
C ASN A 209 -8.69 20.61 -10.07
N ARG A 210 -8.47 20.59 -11.38
CA ARG A 210 -9.51 20.92 -12.35
C ARG A 210 -10.71 19.99 -12.31
N ILE A 211 -10.48 18.70 -12.04
CA ILE A 211 -11.55 17.72 -11.84
C ILE A 211 -12.33 18.05 -10.55
N ILE A 212 -11.65 18.40 -9.46
CA ILE A 212 -12.28 18.80 -8.21
C ILE A 212 -13.14 20.06 -8.40
N GLU A 213 -12.67 21.05 -9.15
CA GLU A 213 -13.44 22.25 -9.51
C GLU A 213 -14.70 21.90 -10.33
N LEU A 214 -14.57 21.03 -11.34
CA LEU A 214 -15.69 20.56 -12.15
C LEU A 214 -16.73 19.75 -11.36
N ILE A 215 -16.31 19.06 -10.31
CA ILE A 215 -17.19 18.35 -9.38
C ILE A 215 -17.93 19.34 -8.48
N GLY A 216 -17.25 20.40 -8.02
CA GLY A 216 -17.85 21.45 -7.18
C GLY A 216 -18.96 22.21 -7.88
N ASP A 217 -18.86 22.43 -9.18
CA ASP A 217 -19.83 23.17 -9.98
C ASP A 217 -21.10 22.37 -10.39
N LYS A 218 -21.07 21.03 -10.33
CA LYS A 218 -22.17 20.15 -10.77
C LYS A 218 -22.75 19.30 -9.62
N SER A 219 -23.20 19.95 -8.58
CA SER A 219 -23.46 19.36 -7.26
C SER A 219 -24.77 18.59 -7.06
N GLU A 220 -25.42 17.96 -8.03
CA GLU A 220 -26.69 17.29 -7.67
C GLU A 220 -26.81 15.78 -7.93
N LYS A 221 -25.90 15.11 -8.61
CA LYS A 221 -26.12 13.66 -8.94
C LYS A 221 -24.94 12.69 -8.85
N LEU A 222 -23.71 13.14 -8.58
CA LEU A 222 -22.57 12.21 -8.50
C LEU A 222 -21.81 12.41 -7.19
N HIS A 223 -21.64 11.32 -6.44
CA HIS A 223 -20.87 11.35 -5.19
C HIS A 223 -19.40 11.73 -5.50
N PRO A 224 -18.86 12.85 -4.96
CA PRO A 224 -17.51 13.35 -5.30
C PRO A 224 -16.40 12.31 -5.14
N LEU A 225 -16.52 11.42 -4.15
CA LEU A 225 -15.59 10.33 -3.90
C LEU A 225 -15.62 9.23 -4.97
N GLN A 226 -16.78 8.96 -5.59
CA GLN A 226 -16.89 7.99 -6.67
C GLN A 226 -16.25 8.52 -7.94
N LEU A 227 -16.42 9.81 -8.23
CA LEU A 227 -15.75 10.45 -9.36
C LEU A 227 -14.23 10.51 -9.16
N LEU A 228 -13.76 10.92 -7.98
CA LEU A 228 -12.33 10.87 -7.66
C LEU A 228 -11.75 9.46 -7.82
N ASN A 229 -12.47 8.44 -7.35
CA ASN A 229 -12.03 7.05 -7.47
C ASN A 229 -12.01 6.56 -8.91
N SER A 230 -12.94 7.01 -9.77
CA SER A 230 -12.95 6.65 -11.21
C SER A 230 -11.73 7.21 -11.94
N PHE A 231 -11.29 8.42 -11.60
CA PHE A 231 -10.08 9.03 -12.20
C PHE A 231 -8.77 8.50 -11.60
N ILE A 232 -8.76 8.11 -10.33
CA ILE A 232 -7.60 7.45 -9.70
C ILE A 232 -7.32 6.08 -10.34
N GLY A 233 -8.34 5.44 -10.93
CA GLY A 233 -8.19 4.19 -11.68
C GLY A 233 -7.48 4.28 -13.02
N GLU A 234 -7.26 5.48 -13.58
CA GLU A 234 -6.66 5.67 -14.91
C GLU A 234 -5.15 5.43 -15.00
N TYR A 235 -4.44 5.42 -13.86
CA TYR A 235 -2.99 5.20 -13.85
C TYR A 235 -2.62 3.84 -13.27
N PRO A 236 -1.65 3.12 -13.90
CA PRO A 236 -1.09 1.91 -13.32
C PRO A 236 -0.56 2.14 -11.90
N ILE A 237 -0.59 1.10 -11.07
CA ILE A 237 -0.16 1.19 -9.67
C ILE A 237 1.24 1.78 -9.50
N ALA A 238 2.14 1.49 -10.43
CA ALA A 238 3.50 2.01 -10.43
C ALA A 238 3.55 3.54 -10.54
N VAL A 239 2.78 4.10 -11.46
CA VAL A 239 2.70 5.57 -11.64
C VAL A 239 2.04 6.20 -10.41
N ARG A 240 0.91 5.66 -9.95
CA ARG A 240 0.21 6.18 -8.75
C ARG A 240 1.13 6.24 -7.53
N ARG A 241 1.87 5.16 -7.26
CA ARG A 241 2.77 5.10 -6.09
C ARG A 241 3.95 6.05 -6.18
N ASN A 242 4.48 6.26 -7.38
CA ASN A 242 5.52 7.26 -7.58
C ASN A 242 4.99 8.68 -7.38
N VAL A 243 3.80 8.99 -7.89
CA VAL A 243 3.15 10.30 -7.67
C VAL A 243 2.84 10.51 -6.18
N ASP A 244 2.28 9.52 -5.49
CA ASP A 244 2.02 9.58 -4.05
C ASP A 244 3.32 9.84 -3.27
N PHE A 245 4.39 9.13 -3.59
CA PHE A 245 5.70 9.30 -2.95
C PHE A 245 6.26 10.72 -3.16
N ILE A 246 6.18 11.24 -4.39
CA ILE A 246 6.68 12.58 -4.70
C ILE A 246 5.90 13.65 -3.93
N ARG A 247 4.59 13.49 -3.81
CA ARG A 247 3.73 14.39 -3.01
C ARG A 247 4.06 14.36 -1.52
N GLU A 248 4.45 13.20 -1.01
CA GLU A 248 4.83 13.02 0.40
C GLU A 248 6.26 13.48 0.72
N LEU A 249 7.12 13.69 -0.29
CA LEU A 249 8.52 14.09 -0.08
C LEU A 249 8.69 15.27 0.89
N PRO A 250 7.91 16.39 0.79
CA PRO A 250 8.04 17.51 1.72
C PRO A 250 7.77 17.15 3.19
N ASN A 251 6.96 16.11 3.42
CA ASN A 251 6.67 15.59 4.76
C ASN A 251 7.74 14.58 5.19
N ILE A 252 8.14 13.69 4.29
CA ILE A 252 9.16 12.67 4.57
C ILE A 252 10.48 13.32 5.02
N VAL A 253 10.92 14.38 4.37
CA VAL A 253 12.20 15.06 4.70
C VAL A 253 12.17 15.83 6.01
N LYS A 254 11.00 16.04 6.63
CA LYS A 254 10.91 16.63 7.98
C LYS A 254 11.31 15.64 9.06
N HIS A 255 11.30 14.36 8.75
CA HIS A 255 11.63 13.29 9.68
C HIS A 255 13.00 12.71 9.36
N GLU A 256 13.83 12.57 10.37
CA GLU A 256 15.12 11.89 10.20
C GLU A 256 14.91 10.40 9.93
N SER A 257 15.66 9.88 8.97
CA SER A 257 15.65 8.45 8.66
C SER A 257 16.25 7.65 9.82
N VAL A 258 15.48 6.71 10.35
CA VAL A 258 15.95 5.76 11.37
C VAL A 258 17.12 4.93 10.86
N LEU A 259 17.12 4.59 9.55
CA LEU A 259 18.19 3.85 8.91
C LEU A 259 19.49 4.66 8.89
N LEU A 260 19.44 5.93 8.47
CA LEU A 260 20.62 6.79 8.43
C LEU A 260 21.14 7.15 9.82
N LYS A 261 20.27 7.20 10.84
CA LYS A 261 20.71 7.33 12.24
C LYS A 261 21.54 6.14 12.71
N LYS A 262 21.13 4.92 12.32
CA LYS A 262 21.83 3.69 12.70
C LYS A 262 23.07 3.41 11.84
N HIS A 263 23.05 3.87 10.60
CA HIS A 263 24.03 3.60 9.55
C HIS A 263 24.38 4.87 8.78
N PRO A 264 25.07 5.85 9.41
CA PRO A 264 25.42 7.12 8.76
C PRO A 264 26.34 6.93 7.54
N GLU A 265 27.14 5.86 7.53
CA GLU A 265 28.01 5.47 6.42
C GLU A 265 27.26 5.22 5.10
N LEU A 266 25.97 4.85 5.17
CA LEU A 266 25.16 4.60 3.97
C LEU A 266 24.94 5.86 3.13
N SER A 267 24.79 7.02 3.79
CA SER A 267 24.62 8.29 3.07
C SER A 267 25.87 8.67 2.28
N ALA A 268 27.05 8.49 2.88
CA ALA A 268 28.32 8.77 2.24
C ALA A 268 28.57 7.81 1.07
N SER A 269 28.35 6.50 1.28
CA SER A 269 28.49 5.49 0.23
C SER A 269 27.53 5.73 -0.94
N LEU A 270 26.29 6.14 -0.66
CA LEU A 270 25.33 6.47 -1.70
C LEU A 270 25.75 7.72 -2.47
N ALA A 271 26.19 8.77 -1.78
CA ALA A 271 26.68 10.00 -2.40
C ALA A 271 27.88 9.75 -3.30
N ASP A 272 28.77 8.83 -2.92
CA ASP A 272 29.93 8.43 -3.73
C ASP A 272 29.49 7.68 -5.00
N ILE A 273 28.55 6.72 -4.88
CA ILE A 273 28.02 5.94 -6.02
C ILE A 273 27.32 6.84 -7.04
N ILE A 274 26.49 7.79 -6.58
CA ILE A 274 25.71 8.66 -7.49
C ILE A 274 26.45 9.95 -7.86
N GLY A 275 27.58 10.23 -7.27
CA GLY A 275 28.41 11.42 -7.52
C GLY A 275 27.83 12.71 -6.95
N GLY A 276 26.98 12.64 -5.92
CA GLY A 276 26.35 13.80 -5.29
C GLY A 276 25.18 13.44 -4.38
N GLU A 277 24.42 14.46 -3.99
CA GLU A 277 23.30 14.33 -3.08
C GLU A 277 22.02 14.91 -3.68
N PHE A 278 20.89 14.26 -3.41
CA PHE A 278 19.57 14.82 -3.65
C PHE A 278 19.08 15.59 -2.42
N ARG A 279 18.60 16.81 -2.64
CA ARG A 279 17.98 17.64 -1.61
C ARG A 279 16.58 18.05 -2.02
N VAL A 280 15.65 18.02 -1.08
CA VAL A 280 14.26 18.46 -1.30
C VAL A 280 14.14 19.88 -0.73
N SER A 281 13.72 20.83 -1.57
CA SER A 281 13.44 22.21 -1.15
C SER A 281 12.14 22.28 -0.34
N LYS A 282 11.92 23.42 0.36
CA LYS A 282 10.65 23.68 1.08
C LYS A 282 9.43 23.62 0.18
N GLY A 283 9.59 23.87 -1.12
CA GLY A 283 8.53 23.78 -2.14
C GLY A 283 8.34 22.40 -2.75
N GLY A 284 9.05 21.36 -2.24
CA GLY A 284 8.92 19.99 -2.76
C GLY A 284 9.78 19.71 -4.00
N GLU A 285 10.55 20.68 -4.50
CA GLU A 285 11.46 20.43 -5.62
C GLU A 285 12.65 19.57 -5.18
N VAL A 286 12.94 18.54 -5.97
CA VAL A 286 14.12 17.69 -5.78
C VAL A 286 15.29 18.30 -6.59
N ARG A 287 16.36 18.63 -5.90
CA ARG A 287 17.58 19.18 -6.52
C ARG A 287 18.74 18.24 -6.31
N PHE A 288 19.51 17.99 -7.35
CA PHE A 288 20.77 17.26 -7.28
C PHE A 288 21.92 18.22 -7.03
N THR A 289 22.77 17.94 -6.03
CA THR A 289 23.98 18.70 -5.74
C THR A 289 25.17 17.77 -5.98
N PRO A 290 25.99 17.99 -7.02
CA PRO A 290 27.16 17.15 -7.29
C PRO A 290 28.19 17.24 -6.16
N SER A 291 28.84 16.15 -5.80
CA SER A 291 29.93 16.09 -4.80
C SER A 291 31.22 16.79 -5.27
N CYS A 292 31.39 16.97 -6.55
CA CYS A 292 32.54 17.66 -7.14
C CYS A 292 32.06 18.86 -7.93
N ASN A 293 32.79 20.00 -7.84
CA ASN A 293 32.51 21.26 -8.56
C ASN A 293 32.55 21.16 -10.10
N ARG A 294 32.54 19.95 -10.66
CA ARG A 294 32.40 19.71 -12.09
C ARG A 294 30.94 19.99 -12.48
N ARG A 295 30.71 21.11 -13.16
CA ARG A 295 29.49 21.31 -13.93
C ARG A 295 29.37 20.17 -14.94
N VAL A 296 28.61 19.15 -14.65
CA VAL A 296 28.21 18.15 -15.63
C VAL A 296 27.19 18.84 -16.53
N LYS A 297 27.63 19.29 -17.69
CA LYS A 297 26.74 19.64 -18.79
C LYS A 297 26.09 18.33 -19.21
N LEU A 298 24.78 18.16 -18.93
CA LEU A 298 23.97 17.17 -19.61
C LEU A 298 23.83 17.63 -21.08
N GLU A 299 24.73 17.19 -21.92
CA GLU A 299 24.53 17.26 -23.36
C GLU A 299 23.48 16.19 -23.70
N LEU A 300 22.29 16.65 -24.08
CA LEU A 300 21.33 15.85 -24.82
C LEU A 300 22.03 15.48 -26.14
N VAL A 301 22.46 14.24 -26.25
CA VAL A 301 22.93 13.67 -27.51
C VAL A 301 21.69 13.51 -28.38
N GLU A 302 21.43 14.51 -29.25
CA GLU A 302 20.53 14.31 -30.38
C GLU A 302 21.16 13.21 -31.24
N SER A 303 20.53 12.03 -31.27
CA SER A 303 20.86 11.00 -32.26
C SER A 303 20.44 11.53 -33.64
N SER A 304 21.38 12.13 -34.37
CA SER A 304 21.23 12.34 -35.80
C SER A 304 21.15 10.98 -36.48
N SER A 305 19.96 10.60 -36.89
CA SER A 305 19.74 9.53 -37.86
C SER A 305 20.30 9.93 -39.20
N SER A 306 21.33 9.24 -39.65
CA SER A 306 21.69 9.14 -41.07
C SER A 306 21.16 7.81 -41.61
#